data_cef311e423d4ca9b7a12be67d04e2bea
#
_entry.id   cef311e423d4ca9b7a12be67d04e2bea
#
_cell.length_a   1.000
_cell.length_b   1.000
_cell.length_c   1.000
_cell.angle_alpha   90.00
_cell.angle_beta   90.00
_cell.angle_gamma   90.00
#
_symmetry.space_group_name_H-M   'P 1'
#
loop_
_entity.id
_entity.type
_entity.pdbx_description
1 polymer ?
#
loop_
_entity_poly.entity_id
_entity_poly.type
_entity_poly.pdbx_seq_one_letter_code
_entity_poly.pdbx_strand_id
1 'polypeptide(L)'
;IGLAAIQGLVQAKAKRIIAIDLNEEKFALAKKMGATDCINPSKFDRPIQEVIIEMTDGGVDYSFECIGNVDVMRSALECCHKGWGESIIIGVAGAGKEISTRPFQLVTGRVWRGSAFGGVKGRTELPGMIADYMNDKIDLDSFITHQLHFNDINEAFDLLHKGESIRT
;
A
#
# COMPACT_ATOMS: atom_id res chain seq x y z
N ILE A 1 -1.82 6.44 -1.48
CA ILE A 1 -1.88 5.65 -0.24
C ILE A 1 -0.64 4.75 -0.12
N GLY A 2 -0.36 3.87 -1.10
CA GLY A 2 0.77 2.93 -1.02
C GLY A 2 2.12 3.59 -0.71
N LEU A 3 2.44 4.71 -1.34
CA LEU A 3 3.67 5.47 -1.08
C LEU A 3 3.73 6.00 0.37
N ALA A 4 2.59 6.45 0.93
CA ALA A 4 2.53 6.86 2.33
C ALA A 4 2.73 5.66 3.28
N ALA A 5 2.20 4.49 2.93
CA ALA A 5 2.45 3.26 3.67
C ALA A 5 3.95 2.91 3.70
N ILE A 6 4.67 3.10 2.57
CA ILE A 6 6.12 2.90 2.52
C ILE A 6 6.85 3.81 3.52
N GLN A 7 6.51 5.11 3.58
CA GLN A 7 7.11 6.01 4.57
C GLN A 7 6.80 5.57 6.00
N GLY A 8 5.57 5.15 6.29
CA GLY A 8 5.20 4.60 7.59
C GLY A 8 6.02 3.37 7.96
N LEU A 9 6.26 2.47 7.02
CA LEU A 9 7.11 1.29 7.21
C LEU A 9 8.57 1.65 7.50
N VAL A 10 9.09 2.68 6.83
CA VAL A 10 10.45 3.20 7.13
C VAL A 10 10.51 3.74 8.56
N GLN A 11 9.51 4.53 8.99
CA GLN A 11 9.42 5.02 10.36
C GLN A 11 9.31 3.88 11.38
N ALA A 12 8.57 2.82 11.04
CA ALA A 12 8.46 1.60 11.84
C ALA A 12 9.74 0.73 11.80
N LYS A 13 10.79 1.17 11.06
CA LYS A 13 12.06 0.47 10.91
C LYS A 13 11.92 -0.93 10.29
N ALA A 14 10.98 -1.10 9.36
CA ALA A 14 10.87 -2.32 8.59
C ALA A 14 12.18 -2.60 7.84
N LYS A 15 12.68 -3.82 7.96
CA LYS A 15 13.98 -4.21 7.37
C LYS A 15 13.91 -4.33 5.85
N ARG A 16 12.79 -4.80 5.34
CA ARG A 16 12.53 -4.99 3.91
C ARG A 16 11.15 -4.47 3.57
N ILE A 17 11.06 -3.65 2.52
CA ILE A 17 9.82 -3.03 2.06
C ILE A 17 9.67 -3.33 0.58
N ILE A 18 8.70 -4.17 0.22
CA ILE A 18 8.45 -4.61 -1.15
C ILE A 18 7.25 -3.83 -1.69
N ALA A 19 7.48 -2.94 -2.64
CA ALA A 19 6.42 -2.22 -3.35
C ALA A 19 5.96 -3.02 -4.58
N ILE A 20 4.65 -3.20 -4.71
CA ILE A 20 4.03 -3.93 -5.83
C ILE A 20 3.08 -2.99 -6.55
N ASP A 21 3.31 -2.75 -7.84
CA ASP A 21 2.45 -1.93 -8.71
C ASP A 21 2.57 -2.42 -10.15
N LEU A 22 1.50 -2.27 -10.93
CA LEU A 22 1.51 -2.53 -12.38
C LEU A 22 2.24 -1.41 -13.15
N ASN A 23 2.21 -0.18 -12.63
CA ASN A 23 2.88 0.98 -13.22
C ASN A 23 4.30 1.14 -12.67
N GLU A 24 5.28 0.74 -13.47
CA GLU A 24 6.70 0.82 -13.10
C GLU A 24 7.25 2.25 -13.00
N GLU A 25 6.58 3.23 -13.59
CA GLU A 25 6.98 4.65 -13.46
C GLU A 25 6.95 5.12 -12.01
N LYS A 26 6.09 4.52 -11.17
CA LYS A 26 6.01 4.80 -9.74
C LYS A 26 7.17 4.22 -8.93
N PHE A 27 7.94 3.30 -9.48
CA PHE A 27 9.01 2.60 -8.74
C PHE A 27 10.16 3.52 -8.32
N ALA A 28 10.49 4.52 -9.13
CA ALA A 28 11.50 5.50 -8.77
C ALA A 28 11.11 6.27 -7.50
N LEU A 29 9.85 6.70 -7.41
CA LEU A 29 9.32 7.39 -6.24
C LEU A 29 9.17 6.44 -5.05
N ALA A 30 8.72 5.20 -5.26
CA ALA A 30 8.63 4.20 -4.20
C ALA A 30 10.00 3.95 -3.56
N LYS A 31 11.06 3.81 -4.35
CA LYS A 31 12.44 3.69 -3.86
C LYS A 31 12.92 4.93 -3.12
N LYS A 32 12.63 6.14 -3.65
CA LYS A 32 12.93 7.40 -2.95
C LYS A 32 12.27 7.44 -1.56
N MET A 33 11.06 6.89 -1.43
CA MET A 33 10.31 6.83 -0.18
C MET A 33 10.74 5.68 0.75
N GLY A 34 11.65 4.81 0.31
CA GLY A 34 12.26 3.78 1.14
C GLY A 34 11.91 2.34 0.80
N ALA A 35 11.25 2.08 -0.34
CA ALA A 35 11.07 0.70 -0.80
C ALA A 35 12.43 0.07 -1.14
N THR A 36 12.67 -1.11 -0.60
CA THR A 36 13.89 -1.89 -0.88
C THR A 36 13.80 -2.67 -2.19
N ASP A 37 12.60 -3.14 -2.50
CA ASP A 37 12.30 -3.92 -3.69
C ASP A 37 11.06 -3.33 -4.39
N CYS A 38 11.02 -3.41 -5.73
CA CYS A 38 9.86 -3.01 -6.52
C CYS A 38 9.54 -4.11 -7.52
N ILE A 39 8.29 -4.53 -7.58
CA ILE A 39 7.84 -5.68 -8.37
C ILE A 39 6.61 -5.32 -9.19
N ASN A 40 6.67 -5.62 -10.49
CA ASN A 40 5.51 -5.61 -11.35
C ASN A 40 4.95 -7.05 -11.45
N PRO A 41 3.76 -7.33 -10.90
CA PRO A 41 3.19 -8.67 -10.89
C PRO A 41 2.89 -9.20 -12.30
N SER A 42 2.69 -8.34 -13.30
CA SER A 42 2.43 -8.77 -14.68
C SER A 42 3.64 -9.43 -15.38
N LYS A 43 4.83 -9.35 -14.77
CA LYS A 43 6.05 -9.96 -15.31
C LYS A 43 6.26 -11.43 -14.88
N PHE A 44 5.31 -11.98 -14.13
CA PHE A 44 5.39 -13.36 -13.63
C PHE A 44 4.25 -14.21 -14.18
N ASP A 45 4.57 -15.42 -14.60
CA ASP A 45 3.60 -16.41 -15.11
C ASP A 45 2.88 -17.19 -13.97
N ARG A 46 3.06 -16.75 -12.73
CA ARG A 46 2.47 -17.34 -11.54
C ARG A 46 1.91 -16.28 -10.59
N PRO A 47 1.01 -16.68 -9.65
CA PRO A 47 0.42 -15.75 -8.70
C PRO A 47 1.47 -14.98 -7.89
N ILE A 48 1.26 -13.66 -7.73
CA ILE A 48 2.23 -12.78 -7.06
C ILE A 48 2.50 -13.20 -5.61
N GLN A 49 1.51 -13.72 -4.91
CA GLN A 49 1.69 -14.19 -3.54
C GLN A 49 2.72 -15.34 -3.44
N GLU A 50 2.81 -16.21 -4.44
CA GLU A 50 3.81 -17.29 -4.48
C GLU A 50 5.22 -16.73 -4.69
N VAL A 51 5.35 -15.72 -5.55
CA VAL A 51 6.61 -15.01 -5.78
C VAL A 51 7.09 -14.36 -4.48
N ILE A 52 6.20 -13.67 -3.76
CA ILE A 52 6.53 -13.01 -2.49
C ILE A 52 6.92 -14.03 -1.42
N ILE A 53 6.20 -15.13 -1.29
CA ILE A 53 6.52 -16.19 -0.32
C ILE A 53 7.94 -16.71 -0.55
N GLU A 54 8.30 -16.99 -1.81
CA GLU A 54 9.65 -17.47 -2.16
C GLU A 54 10.74 -16.42 -1.87
N MET A 55 10.47 -15.15 -2.22
CA MET A 55 11.42 -14.05 -1.98
C MET A 55 11.66 -13.75 -0.50
N THR A 56 10.75 -14.17 0.37
CA THR A 56 10.72 -13.80 1.80
C THR A 56 10.86 -15.00 2.73
N ASP A 57 11.24 -16.16 2.19
CA ASP A 57 11.46 -17.40 2.97
C ASP A 57 10.23 -17.75 3.84
N GLY A 58 9.06 -17.81 3.19
CA GLY A 58 7.82 -18.26 3.83
C GLY A 58 6.71 -17.23 3.95
N GLY A 59 6.95 -16.00 3.54
CA GLY A 59 5.97 -14.92 3.51
C GLY A 59 6.40 -13.68 4.29
N VAL A 60 5.67 -12.58 4.09
CA VAL A 60 5.91 -11.31 4.78
C VAL A 60 5.26 -11.30 6.16
N ASP A 61 5.80 -10.53 7.10
CA ASP A 61 5.19 -10.30 8.41
C ASP A 61 3.92 -9.46 8.27
N TYR A 62 3.95 -8.43 7.40
CA TYR A 62 2.84 -7.52 7.14
C TYR A 62 2.64 -7.30 5.65
N SER A 63 1.39 -7.24 5.22
CA SER A 63 1.01 -6.76 3.89
C SER A 63 -0.03 -5.66 3.98
N PHE A 64 0.01 -4.70 3.05
CA PHE A 64 -0.88 -3.55 3.00
C PHE A 64 -1.55 -3.47 1.63
N GLU A 65 -2.84 -3.72 1.57
CA GLU A 65 -3.61 -3.53 0.35
C GLU A 65 -4.10 -2.08 0.29
N CYS A 66 -3.68 -1.35 -0.77
CA CYS A 66 -3.86 0.10 -0.88
C CYS A 66 -4.65 0.51 -2.12
N ILE A 67 -5.28 -0.43 -2.84
CA ILE A 67 -5.95 -0.21 -4.12
C ILE A 67 -7.47 -0.27 -3.97
N GLY A 68 -7.98 -1.21 -3.18
CA GLY A 68 -9.40 -1.54 -3.08
C GLY A 68 -9.83 -2.63 -4.07
N ASN A 69 -8.93 -3.55 -4.42
CA ASN A 69 -9.21 -4.67 -5.29
C ASN A 69 -9.31 -5.98 -4.47
N VAL A 70 -10.44 -6.65 -4.53
CA VAL A 70 -10.72 -7.85 -3.71
C VAL A 70 -9.78 -9.04 -4.02
N ASP A 71 -9.31 -9.18 -5.26
CA ASP A 71 -8.35 -10.21 -5.64
C ASP A 71 -6.95 -9.87 -5.10
N VAL A 72 -6.58 -8.58 -5.10
CA VAL A 72 -5.35 -8.12 -4.50
C VAL A 72 -5.40 -8.25 -2.98
N MET A 73 -6.54 -7.98 -2.34
CA MET A 73 -6.73 -8.21 -0.89
C MET A 73 -6.48 -9.67 -0.54
N ARG A 74 -6.98 -10.60 -1.35
CA ARG A 74 -6.72 -12.03 -1.18
C ARG A 74 -5.23 -12.36 -1.34
N SER A 75 -4.61 -11.89 -2.40
CA SER A 75 -3.18 -12.12 -2.66
C SER A 75 -2.31 -11.54 -1.54
N ALA A 76 -2.69 -10.36 -1.00
CA ALA A 76 -2.03 -9.72 0.12
C ALA A 76 -2.11 -10.56 1.41
N LEU A 77 -3.26 -11.18 1.70
CA LEU A 77 -3.36 -12.13 2.81
C LEU A 77 -2.51 -13.37 2.58
N GLU A 78 -2.63 -13.96 1.37
CA GLU A 78 -2.00 -15.23 1.06
C GLU A 78 -0.47 -15.15 0.99
N CYS A 79 0.11 -13.97 0.74
CA CYS A 79 1.56 -13.77 0.77
C CYS A 79 2.16 -13.58 2.18
N CYS A 80 1.31 -13.40 3.20
CA CYS A 80 1.76 -13.29 4.57
C CYS A 80 2.29 -14.62 5.12
N HIS A 81 3.22 -14.53 6.09
CA HIS A 81 3.78 -15.70 6.75
C HIS A 81 2.69 -16.48 7.52
N LYS A 82 2.74 -17.81 7.44
CA LYS A 82 1.91 -18.69 8.27
C LYS A 82 2.33 -18.53 9.73
N GLY A 83 1.34 -18.49 10.63
CA GLY A 83 1.58 -18.42 12.06
C GLY A 83 1.39 -17.03 12.66
N TRP A 84 1.82 -15.94 11.97
CA TRP A 84 1.74 -14.58 12.53
C TRP A 84 1.54 -13.46 11.51
N GLY A 85 1.60 -13.75 10.21
CA GLY A 85 1.51 -12.70 9.19
C GLY A 85 0.17 -11.97 9.20
N GLU A 86 0.18 -10.65 9.11
CA GLU A 86 -0.99 -9.79 9.16
C GLU A 86 -1.17 -9.01 7.86
N SER A 87 -2.35 -9.11 7.27
CA SER A 87 -2.74 -8.36 6.06
C SER A 87 -3.70 -7.25 6.42
N ILE A 88 -3.31 -5.99 6.12
CA ILE A 88 -4.07 -4.79 6.42
C ILE A 88 -4.75 -4.30 5.15
N ILE A 89 -6.08 -4.20 5.18
CA ILE A 89 -6.88 -3.63 4.11
C ILE A 89 -7.03 -2.13 4.37
N ILE A 90 -6.51 -1.31 3.46
CA ILE A 90 -6.62 0.15 3.47
C ILE A 90 -7.46 0.61 2.27
N GLY A 91 -7.32 -0.06 1.13
CA GLY A 91 -8.05 0.25 -0.08
C GLY A 91 -9.56 0.04 0.08
N VAL A 92 -10.34 0.89 -0.59
CA VAL A 92 -11.81 0.82 -0.53
C VAL A 92 -12.32 0.16 -1.80
N ALA A 93 -12.87 -1.03 -1.66
CA ALA A 93 -13.51 -1.74 -2.77
C ALA A 93 -14.86 -1.12 -3.14
N GLY A 94 -15.29 -1.33 -4.38
CA GLY A 94 -16.63 -0.90 -4.82
C GLY A 94 -17.75 -1.53 -4.00
N ALA A 95 -18.87 -0.81 -3.86
CA ALA A 95 -20.02 -1.28 -3.10
C ALA A 95 -20.49 -2.66 -3.58
N GLY A 96 -20.83 -3.54 -2.64
CA GLY A 96 -21.30 -4.90 -2.91
C GLY A 96 -20.20 -5.91 -3.28
N LYS A 97 -18.94 -5.51 -3.30
CA LYS A 97 -17.82 -6.45 -3.47
C LYS A 97 -17.54 -7.17 -2.16
N GLU A 98 -17.25 -8.46 -2.27
CA GLU A 98 -16.91 -9.33 -1.14
C GLU A 98 -15.49 -9.85 -1.28
N ILE A 99 -14.78 -9.97 -0.16
CA ILE A 99 -13.49 -10.65 -0.10
C ILE A 99 -13.69 -12.13 0.17
N SER A 100 -12.85 -12.97 -0.41
CA SER A 100 -12.91 -14.42 -0.17
C SER A 100 -11.52 -15.03 -0.09
N THR A 101 -11.37 -16.00 0.80
CA THR A 101 -10.16 -16.82 0.89
C THR A 101 -10.52 -18.21 1.40
N ARG A 102 -9.58 -19.15 1.28
CA ARG A 102 -9.77 -20.48 1.86
C ARG A 102 -9.65 -20.38 3.40
N PRO A 103 -10.56 -20.97 4.19
CA PRO A 103 -10.50 -20.90 5.65
C PRO A 103 -9.15 -21.33 6.22
N PHE A 104 -8.46 -22.25 5.56
CA PHE A 104 -7.14 -22.72 5.96
C PHE A 104 -6.08 -21.61 6.02
N GLN A 105 -6.23 -20.55 5.23
CA GLN A 105 -5.34 -19.37 5.30
C GLN A 105 -5.41 -18.69 6.67
N LEU A 106 -6.58 -18.63 7.27
CA LEU A 106 -6.79 -18.03 8.59
C LEU A 106 -6.49 -19.02 9.72
N VAL A 107 -6.90 -20.28 9.59
CA VAL A 107 -6.61 -21.33 10.58
C VAL A 107 -5.11 -21.50 10.81
N THR A 108 -4.28 -21.26 9.81
CA THR A 108 -2.83 -21.32 9.93
C THR A 108 -2.20 -20.09 10.59
N GLY A 109 -3.00 -19.18 11.14
CA GLY A 109 -2.53 -18.07 11.99
C GLY A 109 -2.37 -16.72 11.30
N ARG A 110 -2.69 -16.62 10.01
CA ARG A 110 -2.75 -15.32 9.34
C ARG A 110 -3.89 -14.47 9.87
N VAL A 111 -3.71 -13.17 9.90
CA VAL A 111 -4.71 -12.20 10.32
C VAL A 111 -5.12 -11.32 9.13
N TRP A 112 -6.43 -11.14 8.93
CA TRP A 112 -6.97 -10.13 8.03
C TRP A 112 -7.56 -9.00 8.85
N ARG A 113 -7.11 -7.76 8.58
CA ARG A 113 -7.45 -6.60 9.41
C ARG A 113 -7.85 -5.41 8.55
N GLY A 114 -8.86 -4.68 9.00
CA GLY A 114 -9.22 -3.38 8.44
C GLY A 114 -8.40 -2.24 9.05
N SER A 115 -8.43 -1.09 8.36
CA SER A 115 -7.77 0.14 8.79
C SER A 115 -8.68 1.34 8.52
N ALA A 116 -9.48 1.74 9.51
CA ALA A 116 -10.28 2.96 9.42
C ALA A 116 -9.40 4.18 9.72
N PHE A 117 -9.21 5.06 8.74
CA PHE A 117 -8.33 6.24 8.84
C PHE A 117 -6.92 5.93 9.39
N GLY A 118 -6.37 4.75 9.09
CA GLY A 118 -5.08 4.31 9.63
C GLY A 118 -5.08 4.01 11.13
N GLY A 119 -6.25 3.96 11.78
CA GLY A 119 -6.38 3.84 13.24
C GLY A 119 -6.01 5.11 14.01
N VAL A 120 -5.78 6.23 13.30
CA VAL A 120 -5.35 7.51 13.88
C VAL A 120 -6.46 8.15 14.74
N LYS A 121 -6.10 8.56 15.93
CA LYS A 121 -6.94 9.41 16.79
C LYS A 121 -6.77 10.88 16.36
N GLY A 122 -7.52 11.32 15.35
CA GLY A 122 -7.28 12.57 14.63
C GLY A 122 -7.03 13.79 15.52
N ARG A 123 -7.79 13.97 16.60
CA ARG A 123 -7.65 15.16 17.49
C ARG A 123 -6.33 15.15 18.27
N THR A 124 -5.80 13.98 18.63
CA THR A 124 -4.62 13.86 19.48
C THR A 124 -3.35 13.59 18.72
N GLU A 125 -3.44 12.87 17.58
CA GLU A 125 -2.25 12.39 16.83
C GLU A 125 -1.95 13.25 15.60
N LEU A 126 -2.97 13.85 14.95
CA LEU A 126 -2.75 14.69 13.77
C LEU A 126 -1.77 15.86 14.01
N PRO A 127 -1.83 16.59 15.15
CA PRO A 127 -0.83 17.65 15.42
C PRO A 127 0.60 17.13 15.43
N GLY A 128 0.84 15.91 15.94
CA GLY A 128 2.14 15.25 15.91
C GLY A 128 2.60 14.91 14.49
N MET A 129 1.70 14.42 13.65
CA MET A 129 2.00 14.14 12.23
C MET A 129 2.34 15.42 11.46
N ILE A 130 1.65 16.53 11.74
CA ILE A 130 1.98 17.85 11.15
C ILE A 130 3.37 18.30 11.62
N ALA A 131 3.69 18.13 12.90
CA ALA A 131 5.02 18.46 13.41
C ALA A 131 6.11 17.60 12.76
N ASP A 132 5.83 16.31 12.50
CA ASP A 132 6.76 15.43 11.79
C ASP A 132 7.00 15.86 10.34
N TYR A 133 5.96 16.32 9.64
CA TYR A 133 6.12 16.94 8.32
C TYR A 133 6.93 18.23 8.40
N MET A 134 6.64 19.15 9.34
CA MET A 134 7.35 20.42 9.52
C MET A 134 8.82 20.23 9.93
N ASN A 135 9.20 19.06 10.44
CA ASN A 135 10.57 18.69 10.81
C ASN A 135 11.22 17.72 9.80
N ASP A 136 10.72 17.66 8.57
CA ASP A 136 11.25 16.84 7.46
C ASP A 136 11.32 15.33 7.74
N LYS A 137 10.50 14.83 8.69
CA LYS A 137 10.43 13.40 8.98
C LYS A 137 9.46 12.67 8.06
N ILE A 138 8.51 13.39 7.46
CA ILE A 138 7.54 12.91 6.48
C ILE A 138 7.65 13.78 5.24
N ASP A 139 7.85 13.17 4.08
CA ASP A 139 7.84 13.87 2.79
C ASP A 139 6.41 13.83 2.22
N LEU A 140 5.69 14.95 2.26
CA LEU A 140 4.38 15.10 1.63
C LEU A 140 4.48 15.81 0.28
N ASP A 141 5.46 16.67 0.08
CA ASP A 141 5.59 17.48 -1.13
C ASP A 141 5.84 16.64 -2.36
N SER A 142 6.61 15.55 -2.22
CA SER A 142 6.87 14.61 -3.31
C SER A 142 5.63 13.86 -3.82
N PHE A 143 4.51 13.89 -3.09
CA PHE A 143 3.25 13.34 -3.59
C PHE A 143 2.56 14.26 -4.60
N ILE A 144 2.83 15.57 -4.55
CA ILE A 144 2.19 16.56 -5.42
C ILE A 144 2.90 16.52 -6.78
N THR A 145 2.33 15.77 -7.71
CA THR A 145 2.90 15.60 -9.05
C THR A 145 2.38 16.62 -10.06
N HIS A 146 1.20 17.20 -9.80
CA HIS A 146 0.55 18.16 -10.69
C HIS A 146 -0.04 19.31 -9.88
N GLN A 147 0.02 20.51 -10.43
CA GLN A 147 -0.64 21.69 -9.91
C GLN A 147 -1.48 22.31 -11.02
N LEU A 148 -2.79 22.35 -10.83
CA LEU A 148 -3.76 22.87 -11.81
C LEU A 148 -4.60 23.99 -11.19
N HIS A 149 -5.10 24.87 -12.04
CA HIS A 149 -6.08 25.86 -11.62
C HIS A 149 -7.42 25.16 -11.32
N PHE A 150 -8.22 25.72 -10.39
CA PHE A 150 -9.50 25.11 -10.00
C PHE A 150 -10.46 24.90 -11.19
N ASN A 151 -10.42 25.78 -12.19
CA ASN A 151 -11.25 25.63 -13.40
C ASN A 151 -10.92 24.35 -14.20
N ASP A 152 -9.76 23.76 -13.99
CA ASP A 152 -9.26 22.57 -14.71
C ASP A 152 -9.46 21.29 -13.88
N ILE A 153 -10.38 21.33 -12.88
CA ILE A 153 -10.61 20.21 -11.95
C ILE A 153 -10.99 18.91 -12.66
N ASN A 154 -11.67 18.98 -13.80
CA ASN A 154 -12.01 17.77 -14.57
C ASN A 154 -10.75 17.12 -15.16
N GLU A 155 -9.78 17.91 -15.61
CA GLU A 155 -8.49 17.41 -16.05
C GLU A 155 -7.73 16.72 -14.93
N ALA A 156 -7.80 17.27 -13.69
CA ALA A 156 -7.21 16.62 -12.52
C ALA A 156 -7.79 15.21 -12.26
N PHE A 157 -9.10 15.05 -12.44
CA PHE A 157 -9.74 13.73 -12.35
C PHE A 157 -9.34 12.79 -13.49
N ASP A 158 -9.19 13.32 -14.70
CA ASP A 158 -8.75 12.54 -15.86
C ASP A 158 -7.31 12.01 -15.65
N LEU A 159 -6.40 12.83 -15.15
CA LEU A 159 -5.04 12.43 -14.77
C LEU A 159 -5.05 11.34 -13.69
N LEU A 160 -5.93 11.47 -12.69
CA LEU A 160 -6.09 10.46 -11.64
C LEU A 160 -6.58 9.12 -12.22
N HIS A 161 -7.59 9.15 -13.08
CA HIS A 161 -8.14 7.94 -13.71
C HIS A 161 -7.14 7.24 -14.63
N LYS A 162 -6.31 7.99 -15.34
CA LYS A 162 -5.22 7.46 -16.18
C LYS A 162 -4.05 6.92 -15.35
N GLY A 163 -3.98 7.20 -14.05
CA GLY A 163 -2.87 6.82 -13.18
C GLY A 163 -1.59 7.64 -13.39
N GLU A 164 -1.69 8.78 -14.08
CA GLU A 164 -0.60 9.71 -14.38
C GLU A 164 -0.27 10.64 -13.21
N SER A 165 -1.24 10.82 -12.30
CA SER A 165 -1.09 11.65 -11.09
C SER A 165 -0.99 10.80 -9.83
N ILE A 166 -0.09 11.16 -8.93
CA ILE A 166 -0.08 10.66 -7.55
C ILE A 166 -1.04 11.51 -6.71
N ARG A 167 -0.87 12.83 -6.80
CA ARG A 167 -1.73 13.85 -6.20
C ARG A 167 -1.68 15.09 -7.07
N THR A 168 -2.85 15.63 -7.38
CA THR A 168 -3.04 16.91 -8.09
C THR A 168 -3.61 17.93 -7.15
#